data_8fc64230e1412c53a805441b2243f0a8
#
_entry.id   8fc64230e1412c53a805441b2243f0a8
#
_cell.length_a   1.000
_cell.length_b   1.000
_cell.length_c   1.000
_cell.angle_alpha   90.00
_cell.angle_beta   90.00
_cell.angle_gamma   90.00
#
_symmetry.space_group_name_H-M   'P 1'
#
loop_
_entity.id
_entity.type
_entity.pdbx_description
1 polymer ?
#
loop_
_entity_poly.entity_id
_entity_poly.type
_entity_poly.pdbx_seq_one_letter_code
_entity_poly.pdbx_strand_id
1 'polypeptide(L)'
;MDNSRFIKMININPALIENIENPTDEMKLLAIKKNGLMIRYIENPTKEMQEIAVRKNAKAIEYIENPSEDIMCEVVKNSWSALDYIKDPTDKVIKKAIENSGWAIQYVKNPSEELQLMAIKKNYDAIKYIENPSEKIQLEAININYDALRYIKNPTLNVEIEAIKKDERAINFIDDINDEKLMEFLKQNILVVKYIYKKIGVDNIKNAIKEAISKEDIDEKYIRDFLNCSIIDRNSKEINLDKIMFIYKYGSKKAKQIAIDEKLKMM
;
A
#
# COMPACT_ATOMS: atom_id res chain seq x y z
N MET A 1 49.49 28.47 -11.15
CA MET A 1 49.13 27.46 -12.18
C MET A 1 47.97 27.96 -13.01
N ASP A 2 47.93 27.60 -14.29
CA ASP A 2 46.92 28.13 -15.23
C ASP A 2 45.54 27.54 -14.95
N ASN A 3 44.62 28.38 -14.49
CA ASN A 3 43.21 27.99 -14.21
C ASN A 3 42.56 27.32 -15.42
N SER A 4 42.92 27.74 -16.64
CA SER A 4 42.42 27.15 -17.89
C SER A 4 42.76 25.65 -18.02
N ARG A 5 43.92 25.23 -17.52
CA ARG A 5 44.32 23.82 -17.51
C ARG A 5 43.45 22.99 -16.55
N PHE A 6 43.22 23.48 -15.33
CA PHE A 6 42.36 22.78 -14.34
C PHE A 6 40.92 22.68 -14.82
N ILE A 7 40.35 23.72 -15.44
CA ILE A 7 39.02 23.70 -16.02
C ILE A 7 38.89 22.59 -17.09
N LYS A 8 39.91 22.46 -17.99
CA LYS A 8 39.92 21.38 -18.99
C LYS A 8 39.99 19.99 -18.33
N MET A 9 40.80 19.84 -17.31
CA MET A 9 40.93 18.56 -16.56
C MET A 9 39.61 18.18 -15.84
N ILE A 10 38.97 19.12 -15.14
CA ILE A 10 37.68 18.90 -14.47
C ILE A 10 36.59 18.57 -15.49
N ASN A 11 36.60 19.16 -16.66
CA ASN A 11 35.62 18.89 -17.71
C ASN A 11 35.70 17.43 -18.22
N ILE A 12 36.90 16.83 -18.20
CA ILE A 12 37.16 15.43 -18.56
C ILE A 12 36.85 14.50 -17.36
N ASN A 13 37.38 14.85 -16.19
CA ASN A 13 37.16 14.08 -14.95
C ASN A 13 36.85 15.03 -13.78
N PRO A 14 35.57 15.19 -13.40
CA PRO A 14 35.17 16.10 -12.33
C PRO A 14 35.74 15.75 -10.95
N ALA A 15 36.12 14.49 -10.71
CA ALA A 15 36.71 14.05 -9.44
C ALA A 15 38.09 14.68 -9.17
N LEU A 16 38.74 15.21 -10.19
CA LEU A 16 40.04 15.92 -10.00
C LEU A 16 39.93 17.18 -9.14
N ILE A 17 38.70 17.67 -8.88
CA ILE A 17 38.45 18.79 -7.95
C ILE A 17 39.01 18.51 -6.55
N GLU A 18 39.01 17.24 -6.11
CA GLU A 18 39.56 16.77 -4.83
C GLU A 18 41.03 17.13 -4.65
N ASN A 19 41.80 17.14 -5.75
CA ASN A 19 43.24 17.31 -5.71
C ASN A 19 43.68 18.77 -6.02
N ILE A 20 42.74 19.72 -6.17
CA ILE A 20 43.03 21.09 -6.45
C ILE A 20 43.06 21.88 -5.15
N GLU A 21 44.24 22.37 -4.79
CA GLU A 21 44.39 23.26 -3.66
C GLU A 21 43.78 24.65 -4.00
N ASN A 22 42.79 25.08 -3.18
CA ASN A 22 42.06 26.34 -3.37
C ASN A 22 41.33 26.47 -4.74
N PRO A 23 40.39 25.57 -5.07
CA PRO A 23 39.66 25.63 -6.32
C PRO A 23 38.76 26.87 -6.38
N THR A 24 38.71 27.52 -7.55
CA THR A 24 37.82 28.68 -7.78
C THR A 24 36.36 28.24 -7.81
N ASP A 25 35.43 29.18 -7.57
CA ASP A 25 33.99 28.88 -7.62
C ASP A 25 33.56 28.38 -9.01
N GLU A 26 34.17 28.83 -10.07
CA GLU A 26 33.96 28.33 -11.43
C GLU A 26 34.33 26.84 -11.54
N MET A 27 35.48 26.43 -10.98
CA MET A 27 35.92 25.03 -10.95
C MET A 27 34.98 24.17 -10.12
N LYS A 28 34.57 24.65 -8.93
CA LYS A 28 33.59 23.96 -8.04
C LYS A 28 32.27 23.76 -8.76
N LEU A 29 31.70 24.82 -9.34
CA LEU A 29 30.45 24.76 -10.09
C LEU A 29 30.52 23.82 -11.30
N LEU A 30 31.64 23.85 -12.04
CA LEU A 30 31.85 22.94 -13.17
C LEU A 30 31.83 21.47 -12.72
N ALA A 31 32.58 21.16 -11.66
CA ALA A 31 32.64 19.81 -11.12
C ALA A 31 31.26 19.31 -10.70
N ILE A 32 30.49 20.12 -9.94
CA ILE A 32 29.13 19.80 -9.50
C ILE A 32 28.17 19.65 -10.68
N LYS A 33 28.21 20.54 -11.68
CA LYS A 33 27.36 20.44 -12.88
C LYS A 33 27.63 19.18 -13.68
N LYS A 34 28.85 18.65 -13.65
CA LYS A 34 29.21 17.37 -14.28
C LYS A 34 28.75 16.17 -13.43
N ASN A 35 28.97 16.23 -12.12
CA ASN A 35 28.56 15.19 -11.17
C ASN A 35 28.23 15.81 -9.80
N GLY A 36 26.97 15.81 -9.41
CA GLY A 36 26.50 16.37 -8.15
C GLY A 36 27.23 15.85 -6.90
N LEU A 37 27.72 14.61 -6.93
CA LEU A 37 28.47 14.02 -5.80
C LEU A 37 29.83 14.70 -5.57
N MET A 38 30.30 15.54 -6.48
CA MET A 38 31.53 16.29 -6.28
C MET A 38 31.44 17.33 -5.17
N ILE A 39 30.23 17.64 -4.71
CA ILE A 39 30.01 18.53 -3.56
C ILE A 39 30.70 18.03 -2.29
N ARG A 40 30.94 16.73 -2.16
CA ARG A 40 31.64 16.10 -1.02
C ARG A 40 33.10 16.59 -0.86
N TYR A 41 33.67 17.13 -1.92
CA TYR A 41 35.04 17.66 -1.94
C TYR A 41 35.09 19.21 -1.84
N ILE A 42 33.93 19.85 -1.62
CA ILE A 42 33.81 21.30 -1.59
C ILE A 42 33.49 21.75 -0.18
N GLU A 43 34.44 22.41 0.43
CA GLU A 43 34.25 23.10 1.71
C GLU A 43 33.33 24.31 1.55
N ASN A 44 32.37 24.45 2.48
CA ASN A 44 31.41 25.56 2.52
C ASN A 44 30.73 25.85 1.17
N PRO A 45 30.01 24.87 0.58
CA PRO A 45 29.36 25.07 -0.70
C PRO A 45 28.25 26.13 -0.58
N THR A 46 28.19 27.05 -1.57
CA THR A 46 27.13 28.04 -1.64
C THR A 46 25.76 27.40 -1.83
N LYS A 47 24.67 28.12 -1.51
CA LYS A 47 23.30 27.61 -1.73
C LYS A 47 23.07 27.18 -3.17
N GLU A 48 23.55 27.94 -4.15
CA GLU A 48 23.49 27.58 -5.58
C GLU A 48 24.21 26.26 -5.86
N MET A 49 25.40 26.04 -5.29
CA MET A 49 26.15 24.79 -5.44
C MET A 49 25.36 23.59 -4.86
N GLN A 50 24.76 23.77 -3.69
CA GLN A 50 23.95 22.75 -3.03
C GLN A 50 22.73 22.39 -3.89
N GLU A 51 21.98 23.38 -4.39
CA GLU A 51 20.81 23.17 -5.25
C GLU A 51 21.18 22.43 -6.54
N ILE A 52 22.26 22.83 -7.20
CA ILE A 52 22.74 22.16 -8.43
C ILE A 52 23.15 20.71 -8.10
N ALA A 53 23.85 20.48 -6.98
CA ALA A 53 24.30 19.17 -6.57
C ALA A 53 23.12 18.20 -6.38
N VAL A 54 22.09 18.58 -5.59
CA VAL A 54 20.94 17.73 -5.30
C VAL A 54 20.05 17.51 -6.53
N ARG A 55 19.95 18.48 -7.43
CA ARG A 55 19.26 18.30 -8.72
C ARG A 55 19.96 17.31 -9.63
N LYS A 56 21.29 17.29 -9.62
CA LYS A 56 22.08 16.34 -10.40
C LYS A 56 22.09 14.94 -9.82
N ASN A 57 22.15 14.84 -8.49
CA ASN A 57 22.14 13.57 -7.78
C ASN A 57 21.54 13.77 -6.38
N ALA A 58 20.39 13.19 -6.13
CA ALA A 58 19.69 13.30 -4.84
C ALA A 58 20.57 12.88 -3.65
N LYS A 59 21.43 11.88 -3.82
CA LYS A 59 22.39 11.44 -2.79
C LYS A 59 23.40 12.52 -2.39
N ALA A 60 23.57 13.58 -3.19
CA ALA A 60 24.46 14.70 -2.85
C ALA A 60 24.09 15.38 -1.53
N ILE A 61 22.81 15.28 -1.10
CA ILE A 61 22.31 15.84 0.18
C ILE A 61 23.05 15.25 1.39
N GLU A 62 23.53 14.01 1.31
CA GLU A 62 24.28 13.34 2.37
C GLU A 62 25.60 14.06 2.72
N TYR A 63 26.15 14.79 1.75
CA TYR A 63 27.44 15.51 1.86
C TYR A 63 27.27 17.01 2.12
N ILE A 64 26.04 17.47 2.31
CA ILE A 64 25.75 18.87 2.65
C ILE A 64 25.58 18.96 4.17
N GLU A 65 26.49 19.68 4.81
CA GLU A 65 26.40 19.97 6.23
C GLU A 65 25.27 20.99 6.47
N ASN A 66 24.29 20.62 7.32
CA ASN A 66 23.13 21.46 7.66
C ASN A 66 22.35 21.99 6.43
N PRO A 67 21.80 21.10 5.56
CA PRO A 67 21.03 21.55 4.42
C PRO A 67 19.78 22.32 4.88
N SER A 68 19.44 23.41 4.17
CA SER A 68 18.20 24.14 4.47
C SER A 68 16.96 23.29 4.20
N GLU A 69 15.86 23.57 4.92
CA GLU A 69 14.59 22.86 4.71
C GLU A 69 14.12 22.94 3.26
N ASP A 70 14.35 24.05 2.58
CA ASP A 70 13.98 24.22 1.17
C ASP A 70 14.74 23.24 0.26
N ILE A 71 16.05 23.05 0.51
CA ILE A 71 16.87 22.09 -0.24
C ILE A 71 16.42 20.66 0.06
N MET A 72 16.13 20.34 1.33
CA MET A 72 15.59 19.03 1.71
C MET A 72 14.23 18.78 1.04
N CYS A 73 13.33 19.76 1.02
CA CYS A 73 12.04 19.66 0.34
C CYS A 73 12.19 19.49 -1.18
N GLU A 74 13.13 20.19 -1.80
CA GLU A 74 13.37 20.07 -3.24
C GLU A 74 13.87 18.68 -3.60
N VAL A 75 14.83 18.15 -2.84
CA VAL A 75 15.39 16.82 -3.14
C VAL A 75 14.36 15.71 -2.99
N VAL A 76 13.53 15.70 -1.93
CA VAL A 76 12.50 14.68 -1.75
C VAL A 76 11.33 14.84 -2.71
N LYS A 77 11.06 16.03 -3.23
CA LYS A 77 10.09 16.27 -4.31
C LYS A 77 10.54 15.62 -5.61
N ASN A 78 11.83 15.64 -5.91
CA ASN A 78 12.39 15.05 -7.13
C ASN A 78 12.62 13.53 -6.98
N SER A 79 12.98 13.10 -5.77
CA SER A 79 13.23 11.70 -5.43
C SER A 79 12.83 11.43 -3.97
N TRP A 80 11.67 10.81 -3.77
CA TRP A 80 11.17 10.48 -2.41
C TRP A 80 12.17 9.63 -1.60
N SER A 81 12.94 8.77 -2.27
CA SER A 81 13.94 7.92 -1.62
C SER A 81 15.15 8.70 -1.10
N ALA A 82 15.30 9.99 -1.50
CA ALA A 82 16.35 10.87 -0.93
C ALA A 82 16.14 11.12 0.57
N LEU A 83 14.95 10.82 1.11
CA LEU A 83 14.69 10.88 2.55
C LEU A 83 15.65 9.99 3.35
N ASP A 84 16.13 8.89 2.77
CA ASP A 84 17.14 7.98 3.35
C ASP A 84 18.49 8.67 3.62
N TYR A 85 18.81 9.69 2.85
CA TYR A 85 20.09 10.44 2.93
C TYR A 85 20.02 11.69 3.81
N ILE A 86 18.84 12.02 4.36
CA ILE A 86 18.62 13.20 5.21
C ILE A 86 18.71 12.78 6.66
N LYS A 87 19.68 13.31 7.42
CA LYS A 87 19.94 12.93 8.80
C LYS A 87 18.78 13.20 9.74
N ASP A 88 18.25 14.42 9.72
CA ASP A 88 17.21 14.92 10.62
C ASP A 88 16.13 15.66 9.82
N PRO A 89 15.28 14.92 9.08
CA PRO A 89 14.25 15.55 8.27
C PRO A 89 13.17 16.18 9.15
N THR A 90 12.75 17.41 8.83
CA THR A 90 11.60 18.03 9.49
C THR A 90 10.30 17.35 9.08
N ASP A 91 9.23 17.52 9.90
CA ASP A 91 7.89 16.98 9.56
C ASP A 91 7.42 17.44 8.17
N LYS A 92 7.73 18.65 7.76
CA LYS A 92 7.40 19.18 6.44
C LYS A 92 8.12 18.41 5.33
N VAL A 93 9.40 18.08 5.52
CA VAL A 93 10.18 17.28 4.56
C VAL A 93 9.63 15.87 4.46
N ILE A 94 9.32 15.25 5.60
CA ILE A 94 8.72 13.90 5.67
C ILE A 94 7.37 13.89 4.94
N LYS A 95 6.47 14.83 5.25
CA LYS A 95 5.17 14.95 4.58
C LYS A 95 5.35 15.12 3.08
N LYS A 96 6.31 15.94 2.66
CA LYS A 96 6.61 16.16 1.24
C LYS A 96 7.11 14.90 0.52
N ALA A 97 7.93 14.10 1.18
CA ALA A 97 8.38 12.82 0.66
C ALA A 97 7.22 11.82 0.50
N ILE A 98 6.32 11.73 1.51
CA ILE A 98 5.14 10.88 1.49
C ILE A 98 4.12 11.34 0.43
N GLU A 99 3.92 12.64 0.23
CA GLU A 99 3.10 13.18 -0.85
C GLU A 99 3.61 12.75 -2.24
N ASN A 100 4.93 12.63 -2.39
CA ASN A 100 5.54 12.11 -3.61
C ASN A 100 5.31 10.59 -3.75
N SER A 101 5.64 9.83 -2.69
CA SER A 101 5.36 8.39 -2.61
C SER A 101 5.12 7.94 -1.17
N GLY A 102 4.02 7.20 -0.94
CA GLY A 102 3.73 6.60 0.36
C GLY A 102 4.84 5.67 0.87
N TRP A 103 5.63 5.11 -0.04
CA TRP A 103 6.77 4.26 0.33
C TRP A 103 7.89 4.99 1.05
N ALA A 104 7.89 6.33 1.03
CA ALA A 104 8.85 7.13 1.79
C ALA A 104 8.76 6.86 3.31
N ILE A 105 7.62 6.36 3.80
CA ILE A 105 7.41 6.03 5.21
C ILE A 105 8.43 5.00 5.75
N GLN A 106 9.02 4.17 4.89
CA GLN A 106 10.05 3.20 5.29
C GLN A 106 11.29 3.86 5.91
N TYR A 107 11.53 5.14 5.62
CA TYR A 107 12.66 5.92 6.15
C TYR A 107 12.28 6.75 7.38
N VAL A 108 11.03 6.67 7.83
CA VAL A 108 10.55 7.44 8.98
C VAL A 108 10.51 6.55 10.23
N LYS A 109 11.30 6.91 11.25
CA LYS A 109 11.30 6.19 12.53
C LYS A 109 10.03 6.55 13.32
N ASN A 110 9.29 5.54 13.79
CA ASN A 110 8.07 5.71 14.59
C ASN A 110 7.09 6.74 14.00
N PRO A 111 6.60 6.52 12.76
CA PRO A 111 5.71 7.48 12.11
C PRO A 111 4.41 7.64 12.89
N SER A 112 3.94 8.88 13.03
CA SER A 112 2.64 9.19 13.63
C SER A 112 1.50 8.54 12.82
N GLU A 113 0.33 8.33 13.45
CA GLU A 113 -0.84 7.78 12.75
C GLU A 113 -1.23 8.64 11.54
N GLU A 114 -1.07 9.97 11.62
CA GLU A 114 -1.31 10.90 10.51
C GLU A 114 -0.41 10.55 9.30
N LEU A 115 0.89 10.35 9.53
CA LEU A 115 1.84 10.01 8.48
C LEU A 115 1.57 8.61 7.90
N GLN A 116 1.19 7.65 8.76
CA GLN A 116 0.79 6.32 8.32
C GLN A 116 -0.43 6.39 7.39
N LEU A 117 -1.48 7.14 7.78
CA LEU A 117 -2.66 7.37 6.95
C LEU A 117 -2.33 8.05 5.62
N MET A 118 -1.48 9.06 5.64
CA MET A 118 -1.02 9.72 4.41
C MET A 118 -0.31 8.72 3.49
N ALA A 119 0.57 7.89 4.04
CA ALA A 119 1.34 6.92 3.28
C ALA A 119 0.45 5.87 2.60
N ILE A 120 -0.47 5.25 3.35
CA ILE A 120 -1.37 4.22 2.80
C ILE A 120 -2.39 4.81 1.81
N LYS A 121 -2.87 6.05 2.01
CA LYS A 121 -3.73 6.75 1.04
C LYS A 121 -3.00 7.02 -0.27
N LYS A 122 -1.72 7.26 -0.22
CA LYS A 122 -0.89 7.43 -1.41
C LYS A 122 -0.58 6.10 -2.10
N ASN A 123 -0.19 5.09 -1.33
CA ASN A 123 0.11 3.74 -1.78
C ASN A 123 -0.36 2.75 -0.70
N TYR A 124 -1.43 2.00 -0.94
CA TYR A 124 -1.99 1.07 0.05
C TYR A 124 -0.97 0.04 0.57
N ASP A 125 -0.05 -0.39 -0.30
CA ASP A 125 0.99 -1.34 0.01
C ASP A 125 2.16 -0.76 0.84
N ALA A 126 2.12 0.57 1.12
CA ALA A 126 3.04 1.20 2.08
C ALA A 126 2.86 0.64 3.51
N ILE A 127 1.72 0.00 3.79
CA ILE A 127 1.47 -0.67 5.08
C ILE A 127 2.55 -1.71 5.43
N LYS A 128 3.21 -2.31 4.44
CA LYS A 128 4.31 -3.27 4.66
C LYS A 128 5.53 -2.69 5.39
N TYR A 129 5.66 -1.35 5.39
CA TYR A 129 6.74 -0.63 6.05
C TYR A 129 6.34 -0.05 7.41
N ILE A 130 5.08 -0.24 7.83
CA ILE A 130 4.58 0.23 9.12
C ILE A 130 4.68 -0.91 10.13
N GLU A 131 5.50 -0.69 11.17
CA GLU A 131 5.64 -1.65 12.26
C GLU A 131 4.37 -1.60 13.15
N ASN A 132 3.72 -2.76 13.36
CA ASN A 132 2.53 -2.90 14.20
C ASN A 132 1.43 -1.85 13.91
N PRO A 133 0.89 -1.79 12.69
CA PRO A 133 -0.17 -0.84 12.36
C PRO A 133 -1.41 -1.09 13.22
N SER A 134 -2.03 -0.01 13.75
CA SER A 134 -3.29 -0.13 14.49
C SER A 134 -4.38 -0.75 13.61
N GLU A 135 -5.42 -1.36 14.23
CA GLU A 135 -6.56 -1.90 13.47
C GLU A 135 -7.19 -0.86 12.53
N LYS A 136 -7.26 0.40 12.97
CA LYS A 136 -7.74 1.51 12.15
C LYS A 136 -6.91 1.70 10.88
N ILE A 137 -5.58 1.64 10.99
CA ILE A 137 -4.66 1.73 9.83
C ILE A 137 -4.82 0.51 8.92
N GLN A 138 -4.94 -0.69 9.49
CA GLN A 138 -5.18 -1.92 8.74
C GLN A 138 -6.49 -1.83 7.94
N LEU A 139 -7.59 -1.44 8.59
CA LEU A 139 -8.90 -1.27 7.96
C LEU A 139 -8.88 -0.22 6.85
N GLU A 140 -8.21 0.90 7.05
CA GLU A 140 -8.09 1.93 6.02
C GLU A 140 -7.33 1.40 4.79
N ALA A 141 -6.26 0.64 4.98
CA ALA A 141 -5.52 0.00 3.87
C ALA A 141 -6.40 -0.99 3.11
N ILE A 142 -7.14 -1.86 3.82
CA ILE A 142 -8.10 -2.81 3.24
C ILE A 142 -9.22 -2.06 2.50
N ASN A 143 -9.69 -0.92 3.04
CA ASN A 143 -10.70 -0.11 2.38
C ASN A 143 -10.27 0.43 1.03
N ILE A 144 -8.99 0.74 0.88
CA ILE A 144 -8.41 1.17 -0.39
C ILE A 144 -8.26 -0.03 -1.33
N ASN A 145 -7.64 -1.12 -0.83
CA ASN A 145 -7.45 -2.35 -1.61
C ASN A 145 -7.33 -3.57 -0.67
N TYR A 146 -8.15 -4.60 -0.87
CA TYR A 146 -8.11 -5.84 -0.08
C TYR A 146 -6.74 -6.54 -0.15
N ASP A 147 -5.97 -6.36 -1.24
CA ASP A 147 -4.61 -6.88 -1.41
C ASP A 147 -3.63 -6.40 -0.32
N ALA A 148 -3.98 -5.32 0.42
CA ALA A 148 -3.20 -4.87 1.57
C ALA A 148 -3.05 -5.96 2.63
N LEU A 149 -4.00 -6.90 2.70
CA LEU A 149 -4.00 -7.99 3.68
C LEU A 149 -2.71 -8.83 3.62
N ARG A 150 -2.16 -9.05 2.41
CA ARG A 150 -0.90 -9.80 2.22
C ARG A 150 0.32 -9.20 2.91
N TYR A 151 0.24 -7.91 3.25
CA TYR A 151 1.34 -7.14 3.86
C TYR A 151 1.15 -6.93 5.36
N ILE A 152 0.01 -7.34 5.93
CA ILE A 152 -0.31 -7.19 7.35
C ILE A 152 0.07 -8.50 8.06
N LYS A 153 1.07 -8.43 8.96
CA LYS A 153 1.62 -9.63 9.63
C LYS A 153 0.63 -10.31 10.58
N ASN A 154 -0.14 -9.54 11.32
CA ASN A 154 -1.09 -10.03 12.33
C ASN A 154 -2.41 -9.26 12.19
N PRO A 155 -3.21 -9.56 11.15
CA PRO A 155 -4.51 -8.93 10.98
C PRO A 155 -5.46 -9.36 12.10
N THR A 156 -6.31 -8.44 12.57
CA THR A 156 -7.42 -8.83 13.45
C THR A 156 -8.49 -9.56 12.63
N LEU A 157 -9.33 -10.36 13.30
CA LEU A 157 -10.44 -11.05 12.63
C LEU A 157 -11.35 -10.06 11.88
N ASN A 158 -11.57 -8.87 12.43
CA ASN A 158 -12.37 -7.82 11.79
C ASN A 158 -11.73 -7.34 10.48
N VAL A 159 -10.42 -7.17 10.44
CA VAL A 159 -9.66 -6.78 9.23
C VAL A 159 -9.75 -7.89 8.16
N GLU A 160 -9.61 -9.15 8.56
CA GLU A 160 -9.77 -10.30 7.66
C GLU A 160 -11.19 -10.34 7.06
N ILE A 161 -12.21 -10.15 7.90
CA ILE A 161 -13.63 -10.10 7.48
C ILE A 161 -13.86 -8.97 6.48
N GLU A 162 -13.36 -7.76 6.75
CA GLU A 162 -13.54 -6.63 5.82
C GLU A 162 -12.84 -6.86 4.47
N ALA A 163 -11.67 -7.52 4.47
CA ALA A 163 -11.02 -7.93 3.24
C ALA A 163 -11.85 -8.96 2.45
N ILE A 164 -12.39 -9.97 3.11
CA ILE A 164 -13.26 -11.01 2.54
C ILE A 164 -14.57 -10.41 1.98
N LYS A 165 -15.16 -9.43 2.65
CA LYS A 165 -16.36 -8.73 2.13
C LYS A 165 -16.06 -8.04 0.79
N LYS A 166 -14.88 -7.48 0.63
CA LYS A 166 -14.48 -6.80 -0.61
C LYS A 166 -14.23 -7.79 -1.74
N ASP A 167 -13.48 -8.86 -1.45
CA ASP A 167 -13.12 -9.87 -2.45
C ASP A 167 -12.82 -11.22 -1.77
N GLU A 168 -13.46 -12.31 -2.24
CA GLU A 168 -13.26 -13.65 -1.71
C GLU A 168 -11.82 -14.16 -1.84
N ARG A 169 -11.04 -13.59 -2.78
CA ARG A 169 -9.63 -13.95 -2.99
C ARG A 169 -8.73 -13.56 -1.82
N ALA A 170 -9.19 -12.65 -0.95
CA ALA A 170 -8.50 -12.29 0.28
C ALA A 170 -8.19 -13.51 1.17
N ILE A 171 -8.99 -14.58 1.07
CA ILE A 171 -8.76 -15.84 1.80
C ILE A 171 -7.37 -16.44 1.56
N ASN A 172 -6.76 -16.16 0.40
CA ASN A 172 -5.43 -16.65 0.06
C ASN A 172 -4.29 -15.95 0.81
N PHE A 173 -4.60 -14.87 1.54
CA PHE A 173 -3.64 -14.05 2.30
C PHE A 173 -3.83 -14.20 3.81
N ILE A 174 -4.70 -15.11 4.23
CA ILE A 174 -5.02 -15.35 5.64
C ILE A 174 -4.31 -16.63 6.08
N ASP A 175 -3.49 -16.50 7.09
CA ASP A 175 -2.88 -17.62 7.79
C ASP A 175 -3.81 -18.11 8.93
N ASP A 176 -3.53 -19.27 9.50
CA ASP A 176 -4.24 -19.85 10.67
C ASP A 176 -5.76 -19.88 10.54
N ILE A 177 -6.23 -20.44 9.43
CA ILE A 177 -7.66 -20.60 9.15
C ILE A 177 -8.19 -21.88 9.83
N ASN A 178 -9.14 -21.73 10.76
CA ASN A 178 -9.94 -22.80 11.32
C ASN A 178 -11.38 -22.81 10.78
N ASP A 179 -12.15 -23.84 11.11
CA ASP A 179 -13.53 -24.00 10.61
C ASP A 179 -14.44 -22.86 11.07
N GLU A 180 -14.25 -22.30 12.25
CA GLU A 180 -15.04 -21.19 12.78
C GLU A 180 -14.81 -19.92 11.95
N LYS A 181 -13.54 -19.57 11.67
CA LYS A 181 -13.20 -18.45 10.77
C LYS A 181 -13.80 -18.65 9.38
N LEU A 182 -13.71 -19.86 8.82
CA LEU A 182 -14.27 -20.15 7.50
C LEU A 182 -15.78 -19.95 7.46
N MET A 183 -16.49 -20.32 8.53
CA MET A 183 -17.93 -20.09 8.63
C MET A 183 -18.26 -18.60 8.72
N GLU A 184 -17.49 -17.81 9.48
CA GLU A 184 -17.67 -16.37 9.54
C GLU A 184 -17.41 -15.71 8.17
N PHE A 185 -16.34 -16.10 7.46
CA PHE A 185 -16.06 -15.60 6.13
C PHE A 185 -17.16 -15.93 5.13
N LEU A 186 -17.69 -17.16 5.18
CA LEU A 186 -18.79 -17.59 4.31
C LEU A 186 -20.08 -16.80 4.56
N LYS A 187 -20.35 -16.41 5.81
CA LYS A 187 -21.50 -15.56 6.18
C LYS A 187 -21.36 -14.14 5.64
N GLN A 188 -20.14 -13.66 5.38
CA GLN A 188 -19.87 -12.32 4.88
C GLN A 188 -19.78 -12.28 3.34
N ASN A 189 -19.26 -13.35 2.73
CA ASN A 189 -19.13 -13.45 1.27
C ASN A 189 -19.32 -14.90 0.84
N ILE A 190 -20.44 -15.18 0.19
CA ILE A 190 -20.82 -16.53 -0.26
C ILE A 190 -19.79 -17.14 -1.22
N LEU A 191 -19.08 -16.30 -2.00
CA LEU A 191 -18.10 -16.78 -2.99
C LEU A 191 -16.88 -17.44 -2.34
N VAL A 192 -16.66 -17.25 -1.03
CA VAL A 192 -15.68 -18.01 -0.23
C VAL A 192 -15.91 -19.53 -0.36
N VAL A 193 -17.12 -19.96 -0.60
CA VAL A 193 -17.45 -21.38 -0.81
C VAL A 193 -16.54 -22.04 -1.85
N LYS A 194 -16.07 -21.30 -2.88
CA LYS A 194 -15.17 -21.80 -3.94
C LYS A 194 -13.86 -22.38 -3.38
N TYR A 195 -13.42 -21.91 -2.23
CA TYR A 195 -12.14 -22.27 -1.61
C TYR A 195 -12.31 -23.32 -0.50
N ILE A 196 -13.54 -23.47 0.04
CA ILE A 196 -13.75 -24.22 1.27
C ILE A 196 -14.65 -25.45 1.11
N TYR A 197 -15.40 -25.59 0.02
CA TYR A 197 -16.43 -26.65 -0.12
C TYR A 197 -15.89 -28.08 0.00
N LYS A 198 -14.60 -28.30 -0.26
CA LYS A 198 -13.94 -29.59 -0.06
C LYS A 198 -13.39 -29.79 1.36
N LYS A 199 -13.27 -28.73 2.14
CA LYS A 199 -12.68 -28.76 3.48
C LYS A 199 -13.73 -28.87 4.57
N ILE A 200 -14.92 -28.40 4.30
CA ILE A 200 -16.00 -28.28 5.28
C ILE A 200 -17.22 -29.11 4.83
N GLY A 201 -17.86 -29.76 5.77
CA GLY A 201 -19.08 -30.55 5.52
C GLY A 201 -20.23 -29.69 4.94
N VAL A 202 -20.94 -30.23 3.96
CA VAL A 202 -22.03 -29.54 3.26
C VAL A 202 -23.09 -28.98 4.22
N ASP A 203 -23.39 -29.68 5.32
CA ASP A 203 -24.37 -29.21 6.31
C ASP A 203 -23.89 -27.96 7.05
N ASN A 204 -22.61 -27.86 7.38
CA ASN A 204 -22.04 -26.65 7.98
C ASN A 204 -22.14 -25.47 7.02
N ILE A 205 -21.84 -25.68 5.72
CA ILE A 205 -22.00 -24.67 4.68
C ILE A 205 -23.46 -24.21 4.59
N LYS A 206 -24.42 -25.15 4.54
CA LYS A 206 -25.85 -24.82 4.50
C LYS A 206 -26.29 -24.03 5.74
N ASN A 207 -25.80 -24.39 6.93
CA ASN A 207 -26.09 -23.67 8.16
C ASN A 207 -25.55 -22.24 8.14
N ALA A 208 -24.31 -22.03 7.72
CA ALA A 208 -23.73 -20.69 7.59
C ALA A 208 -24.53 -19.82 6.59
N ILE A 209 -24.92 -20.39 5.44
CA ILE A 209 -25.76 -19.69 4.46
C ILE A 209 -27.14 -19.35 5.07
N LYS A 210 -27.75 -20.29 5.77
CA LYS A 210 -29.04 -20.07 6.45
C LYS A 210 -28.95 -18.91 7.45
N GLU A 211 -27.91 -18.88 8.28
CA GLU A 211 -27.69 -17.79 9.23
C GLU A 211 -27.51 -16.45 8.52
N ALA A 212 -26.72 -16.40 7.43
CA ALA A 212 -26.49 -15.18 6.67
C ALA A 212 -27.79 -14.64 6.05
N ILE A 213 -28.52 -15.48 5.30
CA ILE A 213 -29.73 -15.04 4.57
C ILE A 213 -30.94 -14.74 5.46
N SER A 214 -30.92 -15.20 6.73
CA SER A 214 -31.97 -14.91 7.71
C SER A 214 -31.93 -13.51 8.29
N LYS A 215 -30.79 -12.79 8.14
CA LYS A 215 -30.60 -11.43 8.64
C LYS A 215 -31.38 -10.42 7.80
N GLU A 216 -32.11 -9.51 8.47
CA GLU A 216 -32.85 -8.44 7.77
C GLU A 216 -31.96 -7.38 7.12
N ASP A 217 -30.71 -7.25 7.58
CA ASP A 217 -29.70 -6.34 7.04
C ASP A 217 -28.77 -6.98 6.00
N ILE A 218 -29.09 -8.20 5.52
CA ILE A 218 -28.30 -8.94 4.53
C ILE A 218 -27.93 -8.06 3.33
N ASP A 219 -26.67 -8.11 2.89
CA ASP A 219 -26.19 -7.42 1.70
C ASP A 219 -26.87 -8.00 0.44
N GLU A 220 -27.36 -7.13 -0.42
CA GLU A 220 -27.97 -7.51 -1.69
C GLU A 220 -26.99 -8.29 -2.58
N LYS A 221 -25.71 -7.89 -2.58
CA LYS A 221 -24.65 -8.58 -3.30
C LYS A 221 -24.53 -10.05 -2.87
N TYR A 222 -24.64 -10.33 -1.55
CA TYR A 222 -24.57 -11.70 -1.04
C TYR A 222 -25.65 -12.59 -1.68
N ILE A 223 -26.89 -12.11 -1.74
CA ILE A 223 -28.01 -12.88 -2.33
C ILE A 223 -27.82 -13.07 -3.83
N ARG A 224 -27.38 -12.02 -4.55
CA ARG A 224 -27.08 -12.11 -6.00
C ARG A 224 -25.96 -13.11 -6.28
N ASP A 225 -24.87 -13.03 -5.52
CA ASP A 225 -23.73 -13.95 -5.65
C ASP A 225 -24.14 -15.37 -5.29
N PHE A 226 -25.01 -15.57 -4.27
CA PHE A 226 -25.56 -16.89 -3.92
C PHE A 226 -26.36 -17.47 -5.08
N LEU A 227 -27.28 -16.71 -5.65
CA LEU A 227 -28.11 -17.15 -6.78
C LEU A 227 -27.26 -17.53 -8.00
N ASN A 228 -26.16 -16.83 -8.25
CA ASN A 228 -25.26 -17.06 -9.38
C ASN A 228 -24.13 -18.07 -9.09
N CYS A 229 -24.00 -18.57 -7.86
CA CYS A 229 -22.91 -19.49 -7.50
C CYS A 229 -23.14 -20.89 -8.10
N SER A 230 -22.31 -21.30 -9.07
CA SER A 230 -22.41 -22.59 -9.77
C SER A 230 -22.05 -23.79 -8.89
N ILE A 231 -21.20 -23.60 -7.88
CA ILE A 231 -20.83 -24.67 -6.93
C ILE A 231 -22.02 -25.11 -6.10
N ILE A 232 -22.94 -24.18 -5.83
CA ILE A 232 -24.20 -24.42 -5.12
C ILE A 232 -25.32 -24.37 -6.14
N ASP A 233 -25.85 -25.50 -6.52
CA ASP A 233 -27.00 -25.56 -7.44
C ASP A 233 -27.79 -26.88 -7.29
N ARG A 234 -29.03 -26.94 -7.80
CA ARG A 234 -29.87 -28.13 -7.80
C ARG A 234 -29.21 -29.33 -8.49
N ASN A 235 -28.40 -29.09 -9.51
CA ASN A 235 -27.70 -30.12 -10.29
C ASN A 235 -26.21 -30.15 -10.01
N SER A 236 -25.71 -29.40 -9.01
CA SER A 236 -24.26 -29.39 -8.67
C SER A 236 -23.86 -30.73 -8.05
N LYS A 237 -22.72 -31.24 -8.47
CA LYS A 237 -22.05 -32.40 -7.86
C LYS A 237 -21.39 -32.07 -6.52
N GLU A 238 -21.07 -30.78 -6.33
CA GLU A 238 -20.41 -30.28 -5.13
C GLU A 238 -21.39 -30.02 -3.99
N ILE A 239 -22.33 -29.10 -4.20
CA ILE A 239 -23.38 -28.79 -3.20
C ILE A 239 -24.73 -28.75 -3.89
N ASN A 240 -25.46 -29.86 -3.76
CA ASN A 240 -26.82 -29.96 -4.28
C ASN A 240 -27.79 -29.19 -3.37
N LEU A 241 -28.31 -28.06 -3.90
CA LEU A 241 -29.24 -27.18 -3.17
C LEU A 241 -30.10 -26.38 -4.12
N ASP A 242 -31.41 -26.43 -3.94
CA ASP A 242 -32.36 -25.52 -4.57
C ASP A 242 -32.28 -24.15 -3.87
N LYS A 243 -31.53 -23.21 -4.46
CA LYS A 243 -31.29 -21.89 -3.90
C LYS A 243 -32.55 -21.08 -3.67
N ILE A 244 -33.49 -21.13 -4.60
CA ILE A 244 -34.76 -20.39 -4.51
C ILE A 244 -35.60 -20.93 -3.37
N MET A 245 -35.79 -22.25 -3.30
CA MET A 245 -36.53 -22.88 -2.19
C MET A 245 -35.84 -22.68 -0.85
N PHE A 246 -34.51 -22.64 -0.84
CA PHE A 246 -33.75 -22.39 0.38
C PHE A 246 -33.95 -20.95 0.91
N ILE A 247 -33.87 -19.94 0.00
CA ILE A 247 -34.18 -18.55 0.37
C ILE A 247 -35.66 -18.42 0.81
N TYR A 248 -36.59 -19.04 0.10
CA TYR A 248 -38.01 -19.02 0.49
C TYR A 248 -38.22 -19.55 1.91
N LYS A 249 -37.57 -20.67 2.26
CA LYS A 249 -37.72 -21.33 3.56
C LYS A 249 -37.03 -20.57 4.70
N TYR A 250 -35.84 -20.06 4.49
CA TYR A 250 -34.96 -19.55 5.55
C TYR A 250 -34.60 -18.07 5.45
N GLY A 251 -34.80 -17.44 4.29
CA GLY A 251 -34.44 -16.06 4.06
C GLY A 251 -35.34 -15.05 4.79
N SER A 252 -34.74 -13.91 5.13
CA SER A 252 -35.43 -12.72 5.62
C SER A 252 -36.42 -12.19 4.56
N LYS A 253 -37.26 -11.22 4.93
CA LYS A 253 -38.12 -10.53 3.97
C LYS A 253 -37.28 -9.86 2.84
N LYS A 254 -36.20 -9.21 3.21
CA LYS A 254 -35.26 -8.59 2.27
C LYS A 254 -34.63 -9.59 1.31
N ALA A 255 -34.11 -10.72 1.84
CA ALA A 255 -33.52 -11.77 1.01
C ALA A 255 -34.54 -12.36 0.00
N LYS A 256 -35.78 -12.59 0.40
CA LYS A 256 -36.86 -13.06 -0.47
C LYS A 256 -37.19 -12.04 -1.57
N GLN A 257 -37.27 -10.75 -1.22
CA GLN A 257 -37.57 -9.70 -2.19
C GLN A 257 -36.46 -9.61 -3.25
N ILE A 258 -35.18 -9.61 -2.82
CA ILE A 258 -34.04 -9.59 -3.76
C ILE A 258 -34.08 -10.80 -4.70
N ALA A 259 -34.39 -12.01 -4.18
CA ALA A 259 -34.47 -13.19 -5.01
C ALA A 259 -35.60 -13.14 -6.05
N ILE A 260 -36.76 -12.53 -5.72
CA ILE A 260 -37.84 -12.29 -6.65
C ILE A 260 -37.41 -11.31 -7.74
N ASP A 261 -36.80 -10.17 -7.36
CA ASP A 261 -36.36 -9.15 -8.27
C ASP A 261 -35.31 -9.67 -9.26
N GLU A 262 -34.35 -10.48 -8.80
CA GLU A 262 -33.37 -11.13 -9.67
C GLU A 262 -34.00 -12.14 -10.64
N LYS A 263 -34.97 -12.91 -10.18
CA LYS A 263 -35.68 -13.87 -11.05
C LYS A 263 -36.47 -13.17 -12.15
N LEU A 264 -37.12 -12.05 -11.84
CA LEU A 264 -37.88 -11.26 -12.81
C LEU A 264 -36.97 -10.63 -13.90
N LYS A 265 -35.72 -10.29 -13.58
CA LYS A 265 -34.74 -9.80 -14.56
C LYS A 265 -34.26 -10.86 -15.55
N MET A 266 -34.42 -12.14 -15.20
CA MET A 266 -33.99 -13.27 -16.04
C MET A 266 -35.10 -13.81 -16.95
N MET A 267 -36.31 -13.31 -16.78
CA MET A 267 -37.49 -13.64 -17.61
C MET A 267 -37.69 -12.61 -18.73
#